data_aba318c501ba495ad86dd0ab4089690d
#
_entry.id   aba318c501ba495ad86dd0ab4089690d
#
_cell.length_a   1.000
_cell.length_b   1.000
_cell.length_c   1.000
_cell.angle_alpha   90.00
_cell.angle_beta   90.00
_cell.angle_gamma   90.00
#
_symmetry.space_group_name_H-M   'P 1'
#
loop_
_entity.id
_entity.type
_entity.pdbx_description
1 polymer ?
#
loop_
_entity_poly.entity_id
_entity_poly.type
_entity_poly.pdbx_seq_one_letter_code
_entity_poly.pdbx_strand_id
1 'polypeptide(L)'
;GDDPRLRRVAVFDAIVNNTDRKAGHLLPVPGGHLFAVDHGVTFSVVPKLRTVLWAWEGEPFDAEELAGLARVLVALGTAAAPGPLAASLGELLFAGEIEATRARVVELLATRRFPTPSPDWPAIPWPPI
;
A
#
# COMPACT_ATOMS: atom_id res chain seq x y z
N GLY A 1 0.54 17.69 5.29
CA GLY A 1 0.37 18.14 4.05
C GLY A 1 -0.44 17.34 3.07
N ASP A 2 -1.05 18.09 2.17
CA ASP A 2 -1.94 17.54 1.16
C ASP A 2 -1.25 17.29 -0.18
N ASP A 3 0.01 16.87 -0.15
CA ASP A 3 0.73 16.54 -1.39
C ASP A 3 0.13 15.25 -1.98
N PRO A 4 -0.52 15.33 -3.17
CA PRO A 4 -1.15 14.16 -3.78
C PRO A 4 -0.15 13.05 -4.13
N ARG A 5 1.13 13.39 -4.32
CA ARG A 5 2.17 12.38 -4.57
C ARG A 5 2.39 11.52 -3.33
N LEU A 6 2.42 12.15 -2.14
CA LEU A 6 2.55 11.42 -0.88
C LEU A 6 1.29 10.61 -0.58
N ARG A 7 0.10 11.13 -0.89
CA ARG A 7 -1.15 10.36 -0.76
C ARG A 7 -1.10 9.07 -1.57
N ARG A 8 -0.60 9.12 -2.81
CA ARG A 8 -0.48 7.92 -3.66
C ARG A 8 0.50 6.91 -3.08
N VAL A 9 1.62 7.38 -2.50
CA VAL A 9 2.56 6.49 -1.81
C VAL A 9 1.90 5.86 -0.59
N ALA A 10 1.11 6.60 0.17
CA ALA A 10 0.38 6.06 1.32
C ALA A 10 -0.62 4.97 0.90
N VAL A 11 -1.33 5.15 -0.20
CA VAL A 11 -2.21 4.11 -0.76
C VAL A 11 -1.41 2.88 -1.15
N PHE A 12 -0.30 3.06 -1.85
CA PHE A 12 0.59 1.98 -2.24
C PHE A 12 1.10 1.19 -1.02
N ASP A 13 1.59 1.90 0.00
CA ASP A 13 2.08 1.27 1.22
C ASP A 13 0.99 0.43 1.91
N ALA A 14 -0.24 0.93 1.91
CA ALA A 14 -1.37 0.20 2.49
C ALA A 14 -1.69 -1.09 1.70
N ILE A 15 -1.61 -1.03 0.37
CA ILE A 15 -1.84 -2.20 -0.48
C ILE A 15 -0.79 -3.28 -0.23
N VAL A 16 0.48 -2.90 -0.25
CA VAL A 16 1.61 -3.84 -0.14
C VAL A 16 2.01 -4.13 1.31
N ASN A 17 1.35 -3.51 2.28
CA ASN A 17 1.63 -3.71 3.70
C ASN A 17 3.09 -3.39 4.04
N ASN A 18 3.56 -2.21 3.65
CA ASN A 18 4.93 -1.79 3.89
C ASN A 18 5.19 -1.66 5.39
N THR A 19 6.22 -2.31 5.89
CA THR A 19 6.56 -2.32 7.31
C THR A 19 7.66 -1.33 7.68
N ASP A 20 8.18 -0.56 6.74
CA ASP A 20 9.35 0.28 6.99
C ASP A 20 9.41 1.55 6.12
N ARG A 21 8.27 2.23 5.89
CA ARG A 21 8.28 3.48 5.12
C ARG A 21 8.83 4.61 5.99
N LYS A 22 10.01 5.13 5.61
CA LYS A 22 10.69 6.26 6.24
C LYS A 22 10.71 7.47 5.31
N ALA A 23 10.90 8.67 5.89
CA ALA A 23 10.99 9.90 5.11
C ALA A 23 12.13 9.87 4.09
N GLY A 24 13.27 9.27 4.45
CA GLY A 24 14.43 9.14 3.55
C GLY A 24 14.19 8.25 2.33
N HIS A 25 13.11 7.46 2.32
CA HIS A 25 12.74 6.63 1.18
C HIS A 25 11.92 7.38 0.12
N LEU A 26 11.62 8.65 0.34
CA LEU A 26 10.79 9.48 -0.53
C LEU A 26 11.68 10.51 -1.22
N LEU A 27 11.88 10.35 -2.53
CA LEU A 27 12.83 11.14 -3.31
C LEU A 27 12.10 12.05 -4.30
N PRO A 28 11.94 13.35 -3.98
CA PRO A 28 11.45 14.30 -4.97
C PRO A 28 12.50 14.55 -6.05
N VAL A 29 12.03 14.65 -7.29
CA VAL A 29 12.88 14.91 -8.45
C VAL A 29 12.32 16.06 -9.26
N PRO A 30 13.15 16.73 -10.10
CA PRO A 30 12.68 17.78 -11.01
C PRO A 30 11.53 17.28 -11.89
N GLY A 31 10.58 18.14 -12.17
CA GLY A 31 9.40 17.81 -12.97
C GLY A 31 8.17 17.41 -12.14
N GLY A 32 8.24 17.52 -10.81
CA GLY A 32 7.11 17.28 -9.92
C GLY A 32 6.85 15.82 -9.60
N HIS A 33 7.72 14.91 -10.01
CA HIS A 33 7.61 13.49 -9.67
C HIS A 33 8.17 13.21 -8.28
N LEU A 34 7.67 12.17 -7.64
CA LEU A 34 8.16 11.67 -6.37
C LEU A 34 8.43 10.18 -6.50
N PHE A 35 9.68 9.77 -6.22
CA PHE A 35 10.03 8.35 -6.19
C PHE A 35 10.02 7.85 -4.75
N ALA A 36 9.37 6.70 -4.56
CA ALA A 36 9.44 5.94 -3.32
C ALA A 36 10.39 4.76 -3.54
N VAL A 37 11.34 4.58 -2.64
CA VAL A 37 12.38 3.56 -2.75
C VAL A 37 12.38 2.67 -1.50
N ASP A 38 13.13 1.58 -1.56
CA ASP A 38 13.32 0.64 -0.45
C ASP A 38 12.02 -0.09 -0.06
N HIS A 39 11.54 -0.92 -0.98
CA HIS A 39 10.31 -1.72 -0.79
C HIS A 39 10.62 -3.15 -0.31
N GLY A 40 11.79 -3.38 0.32
CA GLY A 40 12.22 -4.73 0.70
C GLY A 40 11.38 -5.40 1.80
N VAL A 41 10.54 -4.62 2.52
CA VAL A 41 9.75 -5.11 3.66
C VAL A 41 8.26 -4.94 3.37
N THR A 42 7.80 -5.58 2.30
CA THR A 42 6.42 -5.47 1.81
C THR A 42 5.77 -6.85 1.68
N PHE A 43 4.47 -6.85 1.42
CA PHE A 43 3.66 -8.05 1.13
C PHE A 43 3.53 -9.04 2.28
N SER A 44 3.80 -8.65 3.53
CA SER A 44 3.57 -9.52 4.68
C SER A 44 2.10 -9.94 4.76
N VAL A 45 1.86 -11.20 5.11
CA VAL A 45 0.52 -11.72 5.35
C VAL A 45 -0.08 -11.12 6.62
N VAL A 46 0.74 -10.92 7.64
CA VAL A 46 0.31 -10.29 8.90
C VAL A 46 0.21 -8.78 8.72
N PRO A 47 -0.88 -8.11 9.15
CA PRO A 47 -0.98 -6.65 9.06
C PRO A 47 0.10 -5.98 9.89
N LYS A 48 1.06 -5.37 9.20
CA LYS A 48 2.26 -4.76 9.80
C LYS A 48 2.57 -3.39 9.21
N LEU A 49 1.59 -2.70 8.66
CA LEU A 49 1.83 -1.39 8.04
C LEU A 49 2.51 -0.45 9.02
N ARG A 50 3.70 0.01 8.66
CA ARG A 50 4.53 0.91 9.46
C ARG A 50 5.13 1.94 8.53
N THR A 51 4.69 3.17 8.66
CA THR A 51 5.02 4.24 7.72
C THR A 51 4.99 5.59 8.43
N VAL A 52 5.70 6.56 7.89
CA VAL A 52 5.60 7.95 8.34
C VAL A 52 4.39 8.67 7.71
N LEU A 53 3.64 8.02 6.83
CA LEU A 53 2.57 8.63 6.03
C LEU A 53 1.19 8.42 6.63
N TRP A 54 1.02 8.71 7.93
CA TRP A 54 -0.27 8.61 8.62
C TRP A 54 -1.11 9.89 8.58
N ALA A 55 -0.66 10.92 7.84
CA ALA A 55 -1.38 12.19 7.78
C ALA A 55 -2.82 12.05 7.31
N TRP A 56 -3.13 11.01 6.56
CA TRP A 56 -4.45 10.75 5.98
C TRP A 56 -5.22 9.62 6.67
N GLU A 57 -4.75 9.15 7.84
CA GLU A 57 -5.44 8.03 8.52
C GLU A 57 -6.93 8.34 8.71
N GLY A 58 -7.77 7.36 8.38
CA GLY A 58 -9.22 7.49 8.52
C GLY A 58 -9.90 8.42 7.51
N GLU A 59 -9.16 9.17 6.69
CA GLU A 59 -9.74 10.03 5.67
C GLU A 59 -10.33 9.20 4.53
N PRO A 60 -11.45 9.65 3.94
CA PRO A 60 -12.03 8.94 2.80
C PRO A 60 -11.12 9.02 1.57
N PHE A 61 -11.06 7.93 0.83
CA PHE A 61 -10.44 7.93 -0.49
C PHE A 61 -11.27 8.79 -1.45
N ASP A 62 -10.60 9.50 -2.35
CA ASP A 62 -11.28 10.19 -3.44
C ASP A 62 -11.65 9.21 -4.57
N ALA A 63 -12.40 9.71 -5.56
CA ALA A 63 -12.88 8.87 -6.66
C ALA A 63 -11.73 8.27 -7.48
N GLU A 64 -10.64 8.99 -7.67
CA GLU A 64 -9.48 8.51 -8.41
C GLU A 64 -8.75 7.41 -7.65
N GLU A 65 -8.61 7.56 -6.34
CA GLU A 65 -7.99 6.56 -5.47
C GLU A 65 -8.83 5.27 -5.45
N LEU A 66 -10.15 5.40 -5.33
CA LEU A 66 -11.05 4.24 -5.38
C LEU A 66 -10.99 3.54 -6.74
N ALA A 67 -10.95 4.28 -7.82
CA ALA A 67 -10.82 3.72 -9.16
C ALA A 67 -9.48 2.99 -9.32
N GLY A 68 -8.40 3.53 -8.76
CA GLY A 68 -7.09 2.89 -8.74
C GLY A 68 -7.09 1.56 -7.98
N LEU A 69 -7.69 1.54 -6.79
CA LEU A 69 -7.85 0.32 -6.00
C LEU A 69 -8.67 -0.74 -6.75
N ALA A 70 -9.75 -0.33 -7.40
CA ALA A 70 -10.57 -1.24 -8.21
C ALA A 70 -9.78 -1.84 -9.38
N ARG A 71 -8.95 -1.05 -10.05
CA ARG A 71 -8.08 -1.54 -11.13
C ARG A 71 -7.06 -2.56 -10.62
N VAL A 72 -6.47 -2.32 -9.45
CA VAL A 72 -5.54 -3.27 -8.83
C VAL A 72 -6.27 -4.57 -8.50
N LEU A 73 -7.47 -4.50 -7.96
CA LEU A 73 -8.25 -5.69 -7.63
C LEU A 73 -8.56 -6.53 -8.87
N VAL A 74 -8.95 -5.89 -9.98
CA VAL A 74 -9.19 -6.58 -11.25
C VAL A 74 -7.90 -7.22 -11.76
N ALA A 75 -6.77 -6.51 -11.68
CA ALA A 75 -5.47 -7.01 -12.13
C ALA A 75 -4.96 -8.18 -11.27
N LEU A 76 -5.32 -8.24 -10.00
CA LEU A 76 -5.03 -9.38 -9.13
C LEU A 76 -5.94 -10.57 -9.42
N GLY A 77 -7.20 -10.31 -9.80
CA GLY A 77 -8.18 -11.37 -10.04
C GLY A 77 -8.54 -12.12 -8.75
N THR A 78 -8.76 -13.42 -8.89
CA THR A 78 -9.05 -14.32 -7.76
C THR A 78 -8.08 -15.50 -7.76
N ALA A 79 -8.07 -16.29 -6.70
CA ALA A 79 -7.26 -17.53 -6.65
C ALA A 79 -7.64 -18.50 -7.77
N ALA A 80 -8.94 -18.60 -8.09
CA ALA A 80 -9.44 -19.47 -9.15
C ALA A 80 -9.18 -18.92 -10.55
N ALA A 81 -9.12 -17.58 -10.68
CA ALA A 81 -8.92 -16.89 -11.96
C ALA A 81 -7.93 -15.72 -11.76
N PRO A 82 -6.62 -16.01 -11.61
CA PRO A 82 -5.61 -14.97 -11.39
C PRO A 82 -5.56 -14.01 -12.55
N GLY A 83 -5.48 -12.71 -12.22
CA GLY A 83 -5.27 -11.67 -13.23
C GLY A 83 -3.79 -11.50 -13.58
N PRO A 84 -3.48 -10.62 -14.53
CA PRO A 84 -2.11 -10.44 -15.02
C PRO A 84 -1.12 -9.99 -13.94
N LEU A 85 -1.55 -9.15 -13.00
CA LEU A 85 -0.70 -8.72 -11.89
C LEU A 85 -0.36 -9.88 -10.95
N ALA A 86 -1.34 -10.73 -10.63
CA ALA A 86 -1.10 -11.89 -9.79
C ALA A 86 -0.15 -12.89 -10.47
N ALA A 87 -0.27 -13.07 -11.79
CA ALA A 87 0.64 -13.92 -12.54
C ALA A 87 2.08 -13.42 -12.47
N SER A 88 2.28 -12.10 -12.61
CA SER A 88 3.61 -11.51 -12.50
C SER A 88 4.16 -11.59 -11.08
N LEU A 89 3.35 -11.30 -10.06
CA LEU A 89 3.77 -11.39 -8.65
C LEU A 89 4.06 -12.83 -8.23
N GLY A 90 3.36 -13.81 -8.82
CA GLY A 90 3.55 -15.23 -8.51
C GLY A 90 4.95 -15.77 -8.80
N GLU A 91 5.73 -15.06 -9.60
CA GLU A 91 7.14 -15.39 -9.84
C GLU A 91 8.03 -15.01 -8.65
N LEU A 92 7.58 -14.09 -7.80
CA LEU A 92 8.37 -13.51 -6.72
C LEU A 92 7.77 -13.74 -5.32
N LEU A 93 6.46 -13.96 -5.23
CA LEU A 93 5.71 -14.05 -3.98
C LEU A 93 5.03 -15.41 -3.85
N PHE A 94 4.82 -15.85 -2.61
CA PHE A 94 4.01 -17.01 -2.31
C PHE A 94 2.52 -16.71 -2.52
N ALA A 95 1.73 -17.76 -2.78
CA ALA A 95 0.29 -17.63 -2.98
C ALA A 95 -0.42 -16.95 -1.79
N GLY A 96 0.00 -17.24 -0.56
CA GLY A 96 -0.55 -16.60 0.64
C GLY A 96 -0.30 -15.11 0.70
N GLU A 97 0.84 -14.65 0.19
CA GLU A 97 1.18 -13.21 0.14
C GLU A 97 0.29 -12.48 -0.89
N ILE A 98 0.02 -13.11 -2.03
CA ILE A 98 -0.88 -12.57 -3.05
C ILE A 98 -2.32 -12.50 -2.53
N GLU A 99 -2.79 -13.56 -1.85
CA GLU A 99 -4.13 -13.58 -1.25
C GLU A 99 -4.31 -12.52 -0.17
N ALA A 100 -3.30 -12.32 0.68
CA ALA A 100 -3.32 -11.26 1.68
C ALA A 100 -3.39 -9.87 1.03
N THR A 101 -2.70 -9.69 -0.09
CA THR A 101 -2.75 -8.43 -0.85
C THR A 101 -4.14 -8.19 -1.42
N ARG A 102 -4.78 -9.22 -2.01
CA ARG A 102 -6.18 -9.13 -2.47
C ARG A 102 -7.12 -8.74 -1.33
N ALA A 103 -6.98 -9.39 -0.19
CA ALA A 103 -7.83 -9.13 0.99
C ALA A 103 -7.67 -7.68 1.47
N ARG A 104 -6.45 -7.14 1.47
CA ARG A 104 -6.22 -5.73 1.83
C ARG A 104 -6.90 -4.77 0.87
N VAL A 105 -6.81 -5.01 -0.43
CA VAL A 105 -7.47 -4.16 -1.43
C VAL A 105 -8.98 -4.21 -1.28
N VAL A 106 -9.55 -5.40 -1.07
CA VAL A 106 -10.99 -5.56 -0.82
C VAL A 106 -11.42 -4.79 0.41
N GLU A 107 -10.65 -4.88 1.50
CA GLU A 107 -10.96 -4.14 2.73
C GLU A 107 -10.88 -2.64 2.54
N LEU A 108 -9.85 -2.13 1.86
CA LEU A 108 -9.72 -0.71 1.57
C LEU A 108 -10.89 -0.19 0.74
N LEU A 109 -11.36 -0.97 -0.24
CA LEU A 109 -12.53 -0.63 -1.03
C LEU A 109 -13.82 -0.68 -0.21
N ALA A 110 -13.93 -1.62 0.74
CA ALA A 110 -15.09 -1.74 1.61
C ALA A 110 -15.19 -0.59 2.61
N THR A 111 -14.08 -0.22 3.23
CA THR A 111 -14.03 0.90 4.18
C THR A 111 -14.06 2.25 3.48
N ARG A 112 -13.53 2.35 2.27
CA ARG A 112 -13.37 3.56 1.46
C ARG A 112 -12.54 4.65 2.13
N ARG A 113 -11.67 4.25 3.08
CA ARG A 113 -10.86 5.16 3.89
C ARG A 113 -9.44 4.66 4.01
N PHE A 114 -8.50 5.60 4.20
CA PHE A 114 -7.13 5.26 4.59
C PHE A 114 -7.15 4.48 5.91
N PRO A 115 -6.27 3.47 6.05
CA PRO A 115 -6.21 2.67 7.29
C PRO A 115 -5.72 3.50 8.46
N THR A 116 -6.01 3.02 9.67
CA THR A 116 -5.49 3.56 10.92
C THR A 116 -4.37 2.65 11.43
N PRO A 117 -3.45 3.18 12.30
CA PRO A 117 -2.40 2.34 12.86
C PRO A 117 -2.96 1.15 13.63
N SER A 118 -2.30 -0.01 13.50
CA SER A 118 -2.63 -1.18 14.32
C SER A 118 -2.15 -0.96 15.75
N PRO A 119 -2.97 -1.28 16.78
CA PRO A 119 -2.53 -1.19 18.19
C PRO A 119 -1.45 -2.22 18.53
N ASP A 120 -1.31 -3.28 17.74
CA ASP A 120 -0.39 -4.39 18.02
C ASP A 120 0.95 -4.25 17.29
N TRP A 121 1.17 -3.15 16.58
CA TRP A 121 2.37 -2.95 15.78
C TRP A 121 2.79 -1.47 15.80
N PRO A 122 4.10 -1.17 15.89
CA PRO A 122 4.56 0.22 15.83
C PRO A 122 4.07 0.92 14.57
N ALA A 123 3.40 2.07 14.73
CA ALA A 123 2.84 2.81 13.61
C ALA A 123 3.91 3.41 12.70
N ILE A 124 5.05 3.81 13.30
CA ILE A 124 6.14 4.51 12.60
C ILE A 124 7.42 3.70 12.72
N PRO A 125 8.17 3.50 11.63
CA PRO A 125 9.47 2.83 11.70
C PRO A 125 10.48 3.67 12.49
N TRP A 126 11.35 3.01 13.22
CA TRP A 126 12.39 3.69 14.01
C TRP A 126 13.78 3.28 13.52
N PRO A 127 14.67 4.25 13.23
CA PRO A 127 14.39 5.69 13.17
C PRO A 127 13.50 6.02 11.96
N PRO A 128 12.72 7.15 12.01
CA PRO A 128 11.78 7.49 10.93
C PRO A 128 12.44 8.06 9.67
N ILE A 129 13.73 8.28 9.72
CA ILE A 129 14.50 8.86 8.62
C ILE A 129 15.52 7.86 8.08
#